data_bb5aaa46ba51b74b4795a435e85c9226
#
_entry.id   bb5aaa46ba51b74b4795a435e85c9226
#
_cell.length_a   1.000
_cell.length_b   1.000
_cell.length_c   1.000
_cell.angle_alpha   90.00
_cell.angle_beta   90.00
_cell.angle_gamma   90.00
#
_symmetry.space_group_name_H-M   'P 1'
#
loop_
_entity.id
_entity.type
_entity.pdbx_description
1 polymer ?
#
loop_
_entity_poly.entity_id
_entity_poly.type
_entity_poly.pdbx_seq_one_letter_code
_entity_poly.pdbx_strand_id
1 'polypeptide(L)'
;LVFILNFKFQIHPVDILNHRLVDCEAVHLTCSKNTRPLAAPDTIVLHYTAGSNGLASAYYLTRPDVAASAHLVIDRNGDIIQLVPFNVESWHAGKSFHLGRINLNHYSIGIELDNLGKLRKEGNTFIAECGKEVQPSDVFVDEENGQPSYWHRYTDEQLKTVVLVCLLLMDRYPIRYLLRHSDITPRKIDPGPAFPQEILELNR
;
A
#
# COMPACT_ATOMS: atom_id res chain seq x y z
N LEU A 1 -16.41 11.25 2.76
CA LEU A 1 -15.76 12.46 3.33
C LEU A 1 -16.16 12.68 4.81
N VAL A 2 -17.41 12.45 5.21
CA VAL A 2 -17.91 12.66 6.58
C VAL A 2 -17.26 11.71 7.60
N PHE A 3 -16.87 10.50 7.21
CA PHE A 3 -16.21 9.54 8.11
C PHE A 3 -14.75 9.91 8.42
N ILE A 4 -14.09 10.60 7.50
CA ILE A 4 -12.67 11.01 7.64
C ILE A 4 -12.54 12.27 8.53
N LEU A 5 -13.55 13.12 8.57
CA LEU A 5 -13.51 14.42 9.30
C LEU A 5 -13.76 14.30 10.81
N ASN A 6 -14.21 13.15 11.33
CA ASN A 6 -14.47 12.97 12.77
C ASN A 6 -13.29 12.44 13.59
N PHE A 7 -12.13 12.21 12.96
CA PHE A 7 -10.92 11.84 13.69
C PHE A 7 -10.23 13.11 14.21
N LYS A 8 -10.20 13.27 15.54
CA LYS A 8 -9.24 14.18 16.20
C LYS A 8 -7.85 13.59 15.98
N PHE A 9 -7.23 13.97 14.86
CA PHE A 9 -5.83 13.64 14.60
C PHE A 9 -4.97 14.35 15.64
N GLN A 10 -4.30 13.60 16.50
CA GLN A 10 -3.02 14.05 17.04
C GLN A 10 -2.02 13.80 15.89
N ILE A 11 -2.00 14.74 14.94
CA ILE A 11 -1.13 14.66 13.76
C ILE A 11 0.26 15.07 14.28
N HIS A 12 1.15 14.10 14.43
CA HIS A 12 2.57 14.44 14.35
C HIS A 12 2.77 15.02 12.94
N PRO A 13 3.38 16.20 12.80
CA PRO A 13 3.59 16.79 11.49
C PRO A 13 4.44 15.83 10.66
N VAL A 14 3.85 15.28 9.61
CA VAL A 14 4.56 14.50 8.60
C VAL A 14 4.84 15.44 7.44
N ASP A 15 6.08 15.56 7.01
CA ASP A 15 6.48 16.36 5.86
C ASP A 15 7.41 15.56 4.93
N ILE A 16 7.73 16.11 3.75
CA ILE A 16 8.65 15.54 2.79
C ILE A 16 9.82 16.51 2.57
N LEU A 17 11.01 16.06 2.93
CA LEU A 17 12.25 16.76 2.65
C LEU A 17 13.20 15.87 1.84
N ASN A 18 13.76 16.40 0.73
CA ASN A 18 14.62 15.63 -0.16
C ASN A 18 14.02 14.29 -0.59
N HIS A 19 12.71 14.31 -0.91
CA HIS A 19 11.94 13.14 -1.33
C HIS A 19 11.84 12.00 -0.30
N ARG A 20 12.04 12.32 0.99
CA ARG A 20 11.84 11.40 2.11
C ARG A 20 10.89 12.00 3.14
N LEU A 21 10.15 11.13 3.82
CA LEU A 21 9.32 11.52 4.94
C LEU A 21 10.20 12.00 6.11
N VAL A 22 9.80 13.09 6.73
CA VAL A 22 10.44 13.68 7.91
C VAL A 22 9.37 14.10 8.92
N ASP A 23 9.79 14.49 10.12
CA ASP A 23 8.93 14.91 11.21
C ASP A 23 7.88 13.86 11.63
N CYS A 24 8.19 12.59 11.38
CA CYS A 24 7.42 11.43 11.80
C CYS A 24 8.37 10.33 12.28
N GLU A 25 7.84 9.33 13.00
CA GLU A 25 8.60 8.15 13.44
C GLU A 25 8.86 7.15 12.29
N ALA A 26 9.01 7.63 11.05
CA ALA A 26 9.26 6.77 9.92
C ALA A 26 10.65 6.12 10.00
N VAL A 27 10.68 4.81 9.87
CA VAL A 27 11.92 4.05 9.72
C VAL A 27 12.41 4.14 8.28
N HIS A 28 13.67 4.50 8.08
CA HIS A 28 14.28 4.55 6.75
C HIS A 28 15.20 3.36 6.53
N LEU A 29 14.85 2.50 5.58
CA LEU A 29 15.72 1.45 5.07
C LEU A 29 16.28 1.85 3.70
N THR A 30 17.43 1.30 3.33
CA THR A 30 18.05 1.59 2.03
C THR A 30 17.78 0.47 1.05
N CYS A 31 17.10 0.78 -0.05
CA CYS A 31 16.90 -0.11 -1.19
C CYS A 31 17.86 0.28 -2.32
N SER A 32 19.09 -0.23 -2.27
CA SER A 32 20.19 0.19 -3.15
C SER A 32 20.07 -0.29 -4.61
N LYS A 33 19.19 -1.25 -4.90
CA LYS A 33 18.96 -1.77 -6.26
C LYS A 33 18.17 -0.81 -7.16
N ASN A 34 17.47 0.16 -6.57
CA ASN A 34 16.68 1.15 -7.31
C ASN A 34 17.51 2.43 -7.50
N THR A 35 17.82 2.77 -8.74
CA THR A 35 18.67 3.91 -9.09
C THR A 35 18.09 4.79 -10.20
N ARG A 36 17.05 4.32 -10.90
CA ARG A 36 16.42 5.07 -11.98
C ARG A 36 15.65 6.26 -11.44
N PRO A 37 15.85 7.48 -11.98
CA PRO A 37 15.07 8.64 -11.56
C PRO A 37 13.57 8.49 -11.88
N LEU A 38 12.72 8.91 -10.95
CA LEU A 38 11.28 9.11 -11.10
C LEU A 38 11.01 10.61 -11.04
N ALA A 39 10.97 11.27 -12.19
CA ALA A 39 11.04 12.74 -12.26
C ALA A 39 9.74 13.43 -11.80
N ALA A 40 8.59 12.87 -12.14
CA ALA A 40 7.28 13.46 -11.81
C ALA A 40 6.23 12.35 -11.65
N PRO A 41 6.16 11.68 -10.51
CA PRO A 41 5.13 10.69 -10.26
C PRO A 41 3.75 11.37 -10.25
N ASP A 42 2.83 10.83 -11.03
CA ASP A 42 1.45 11.32 -11.12
C ASP A 42 0.42 10.30 -10.62
N THR A 43 0.89 9.16 -10.17
CA THR A 43 0.08 8.02 -9.75
C THR A 43 0.57 7.47 -8.41
N ILE A 44 -0.35 7.11 -7.53
CA ILE A 44 -0.09 6.25 -6.37
C ILE A 44 -0.72 4.90 -6.65
N VAL A 45 0.00 3.81 -6.39
CA VAL A 45 -0.53 2.45 -6.49
C VAL A 45 -0.46 1.79 -5.12
N LEU A 46 -1.61 1.29 -4.67
CA LEU A 46 -1.76 0.62 -3.39
C LEU A 46 -1.68 -0.91 -3.55
N HIS A 47 -0.95 -1.52 -2.62
CA HIS A 47 -0.70 -2.95 -2.55
C HIS A 47 -0.97 -3.50 -1.16
N TYR A 48 -1.00 -4.82 -1.02
CA TYR A 48 -0.76 -5.48 0.26
C TYR A 48 0.46 -6.41 0.17
N THR A 49 1.17 -6.57 1.28
CA THR A 49 2.41 -7.32 1.34
C THR A 49 2.24 -8.84 1.16
N ALA A 50 1.06 -9.39 1.46
CA ALA A 50 0.80 -10.82 1.68
C ALA A 50 1.75 -11.47 2.74
N GLY A 51 2.50 -10.65 3.46
CA GLY A 51 3.41 -11.02 4.53
C GLY A 51 2.73 -10.99 5.89
N SER A 52 3.43 -11.44 6.91
CA SER A 52 2.92 -11.53 8.28
C SER A 52 3.42 -10.42 9.22
N ASN A 53 4.28 -9.53 8.71
CA ASN A 53 4.89 -8.45 9.49
C ASN A 53 5.47 -7.40 8.54
N GLY A 54 5.12 -6.12 8.73
CA GLY A 54 5.51 -5.03 7.84
C GLY A 54 7.02 -4.82 7.78
N LEU A 55 7.72 -4.88 8.91
CA LEU A 55 9.17 -4.72 8.95
C LEU A 55 9.90 -5.87 8.21
N ALA A 56 9.43 -7.12 8.37
CA ALA A 56 9.98 -8.26 7.63
C ALA A 56 9.74 -8.13 6.12
N SER A 57 8.55 -7.66 5.72
CA SER A 57 8.22 -7.37 4.32
C SER A 57 9.09 -6.25 3.76
N ALA A 58 9.37 -5.20 4.55
CA ALA A 58 10.25 -4.11 4.18
C ALA A 58 11.69 -4.62 3.94
N TYR A 59 12.24 -5.42 4.85
CA TYR A 59 13.55 -6.04 4.65
C TYR A 59 13.60 -6.94 3.41
N TYR A 60 12.56 -7.73 3.18
CA TYR A 60 12.46 -8.57 1.97
C TYR A 60 12.52 -7.72 0.70
N LEU A 61 11.76 -6.63 0.65
CA LEU A 61 11.68 -5.72 -0.51
C LEU A 61 12.98 -4.93 -0.76
N THR A 62 13.88 -4.81 0.23
CA THR A 62 15.20 -4.15 0.05
C THR A 62 16.29 -5.11 -0.45
N ARG A 63 16.09 -6.42 -0.39
CA ARG A 63 17.08 -7.42 -0.80
C ARG A 63 17.47 -7.27 -2.27
N PRO A 64 18.76 -7.36 -2.62
CA PRO A 64 19.24 -7.19 -4.00
C PRO A 64 18.80 -8.33 -4.94
N ASP A 65 18.53 -9.52 -4.40
CA ASP A 65 18.08 -10.70 -5.15
C ASP A 65 16.55 -10.75 -5.39
N VAL A 66 15.79 -9.82 -4.80
CA VAL A 66 14.33 -9.72 -4.98
C VAL A 66 14.00 -8.74 -6.09
N ALA A 67 13.26 -9.19 -7.11
CA ALA A 67 12.86 -8.39 -8.26
C ALA A 67 11.59 -7.54 -8.00
N ALA A 68 11.37 -7.13 -6.76
CA ALA A 68 10.29 -6.24 -6.33
C ALA A 68 10.80 -5.25 -5.30
N SER A 69 10.24 -4.05 -5.26
CA SER A 69 10.47 -3.03 -4.23
C SER A 69 9.28 -2.09 -4.15
N ALA A 70 9.19 -1.29 -3.08
CA ALA A 70 8.16 -0.28 -2.90
C ALA A 70 8.80 1.02 -2.38
N HIS A 71 8.08 2.13 -2.41
CA HIS A 71 8.53 3.36 -1.78
C HIS A 71 8.29 3.30 -0.27
N LEU A 72 7.12 2.84 0.12
CA LEU A 72 6.70 2.74 1.52
C LEU A 72 6.14 1.35 1.83
N VAL A 73 6.34 0.93 3.08
CA VAL A 73 5.53 -0.09 3.74
C VAL A 73 4.86 0.55 4.94
N ILE A 74 3.54 0.36 5.09
CA ILE A 74 2.76 0.82 6.25
C ILE A 74 2.34 -0.41 7.05
N ASP A 75 2.83 -0.50 8.29
CA ASP A 75 2.54 -1.62 9.20
C ASP A 75 1.12 -1.51 9.76
N ARG A 76 0.64 -2.57 10.39
CA ARG A 76 -0.74 -2.65 10.93
C ARG A 76 -1.03 -1.64 12.04
N ASN A 77 -0.01 -1.22 12.80
CA ASN A 77 -0.11 -0.18 13.81
C ASN A 77 -0.03 1.26 13.25
N GLY A 78 0.12 1.40 11.92
CA GLY A 78 0.27 2.68 11.24
C GLY A 78 1.72 3.16 11.11
N ASP A 79 2.70 2.43 11.59
CA ASP A 79 4.12 2.79 11.43
C ASP A 79 4.52 2.78 9.96
N ILE A 80 5.36 3.75 9.58
CA ILE A 80 5.81 3.92 8.20
C ILE A 80 7.26 3.48 8.07
N ILE A 81 7.55 2.67 7.05
CA ILE A 81 8.90 2.28 6.68
C ILE A 81 9.14 2.75 5.25
N GLN A 82 10.04 3.71 5.06
CA GLN A 82 10.41 4.19 3.72
C GLN A 82 11.64 3.47 3.20
N LEU A 83 11.52 2.88 2.01
CA LEU A 83 12.58 2.08 1.37
C LEU A 83 13.26 2.85 0.24
N VAL A 84 12.47 3.51 -0.61
CA VAL A 84 12.93 4.22 -1.79
C VAL A 84 12.49 5.69 -1.70
N PRO A 85 13.36 6.68 -2.01
CA PRO A 85 12.94 8.08 -2.11
C PRO A 85 11.89 8.26 -3.22
N PHE A 86 10.97 9.20 -3.05
CA PHE A 86 9.88 9.41 -4.00
C PHE A 86 10.29 9.91 -5.39
N ASN A 87 11.53 10.31 -5.58
CA ASN A 87 12.11 10.67 -6.88
C ASN A 87 12.94 9.55 -7.52
N VAL A 88 12.87 8.34 -6.97
CA VAL A 88 13.53 7.14 -7.51
C VAL A 88 12.49 6.08 -7.80
N GLU A 89 12.55 5.48 -8.99
CA GLU A 89 11.62 4.43 -9.40
C GLU A 89 11.74 3.18 -8.52
N SER A 90 10.62 2.68 -8.00
CA SER A 90 10.54 1.37 -7.34
C SER A 90 9.85 0.34 -8.23
N TRP A 91 10.06 -0.96 -7.96
CA TRP A 91 9.59 -2.06 -8.79
C TRP A 91 8.37 -2.74 -8.15
N HIS A 92 7.22 -2.04 -8.14
CA HIS A 92 5.99 -2.51 -7.48
C HIS A 92 4.87 -2.87 -8.46
N ALA A 93 4.80 -2.20 -9.63
CA ALA A 93 3.67 -2.33 -10.54
C ALA A 93 3.83 -3.48 -11.57
N GLY A 94 5.04 -4.01 -11.76
CA GLY A 94 5.33 -5.07 -12.71
C GLY A 94 4.88 -4.73 -14.13
N LYS A 95 4.40 -5.75 -14.88
CA LYS A 95 3.77 -5.54 -16.19
C LYS A 95 2.38 -4.97 -16.00
N SER A 96 2.24 -3.69 -16.18
CA SER A 96 1.04 -2.92 -15.87
C SER A 96 0.65 -1.98 -17.01
N PHE A 97 -0.63 -1.61 -17.05
CA PHE A 97 -1.22 -0.71 -18.04
C PHE A 97 -2.29 0.18 -17.42
N HIS A 98 -2.28 1.47 -17.76
CA HIS A 98 -3.33 2.40 -17.39
C HIS A 98 -3.38 3.59 -18.36
N LEU A 99 -4.55 3.89 -18.93
CA LEU A 99 -4.79 5.02 -19.83
C LEU A 99 -3.72 5.18 -20.95
N GLY A 100 -3.42 4.09 -21.65
CA GLY A 100 -2.44 4.09 -22.76
C GLY A 100 -0.97 4.01 -22.32
N ARG A 101 -0.68 4.03 -21.01
CA ARG A 101 0.69 3.91 -20.46
C ARG A 101 0.95 2.47 -20.01
N ILE A 102 2.15 2.00 -20.26
CA ILE A 102 2.66 0.69 -19.80
C ILE A 102 3.77 0.90 -18.78
N ASN A 103 4.03 -0.13 -17.96
CA ASN A 103 5.11 -0.12 -16.95
C ASN A 103 4.94 1.05 -15.97
N LEU A 104 3.86 1.03 -15.17
CA LEU A 104 3.49 2.12 -14.26
C LEU A 104 4.57 2.47 -13.22
N ASN A 105 5.58 1.61 -13.00
CA ASN A 105 6.76 1.98 -12.19
C ASN A 105 7.39 3.32 -12.62
N HIS A 106 7.30 3.67 -13.91
CA HIS A 106 7.87 4.92 -14.46
C HIS A 106 7.07 6.17 -14.09
N TYR A 107 5.88 6.01 -13.51
CA TYR A 107 4.92 7.10 -13.27
C TYR A 107 4.38 7.10 -11.85
N SER A 108 4.70 6.09 -11.03
CA SER A 108 3.97 5.87 -9.78
C SER A 108 4.84 5.69 -8.54
N ILE A 109 4.25 6.09 -7.42
CA ILE A 109 4.69 5.78 -6.07
C ILE A 109 3.93 4.54 -5.61
N GLY A 110 4.64 3.47 -5.23
CA GLY A 110 4.05 2.25 -4.69
C GLY A 110 4.05 2.24 -3.16
N ILE A 111 2.88 1.95 -2.57
CA ILE A 111 2.68 1.84 -1.13
C ILE A 111 2.18 0.43 -0.82
N GLU A 112 2.93 -0.29 -0.02
CA GLU A 112 2.58 -1.61 0.51
C GLU A 112 1.94 -1.49 1.88
N LEU A 113 0.79 -2.10 2.07
CA LEU A 113 0.11 -2.19 3.36
C LEU A 113 0.36 -3.58 3.96
N ASP A 114 0.85 -3.66 5.20
CA ASP A 114 1.02 -4.96 5.86
C ASP A 114 -0.34 -5.61 6.08
N ASN A 115 -0.63 -6.59 5.25
CA ASN A 115 -1.89 -7.31 5.27
C ASN A 115 -1.70 -8.68 4.62
N LEU A 116 -2.36 -9.70 5.17
CA LEU A 116 -2.25 -11.08 4.69
C LEU A 116 -3.04 -11.33 3.39
N GLY A 117 -3.85 -10.37 2.95
CA GLY A 117 -4.64 -10.44 1.71
C GLY A 117 -5.80 -11.42 1.78
N LYS A 118 -6.00 -12.17 0.69
CA LYS A 118 -7.10 -13.14 0.56
C LYS A 118 -6.86 -14.35 1.46
N LEU A 119 -7.94 -14.81 2.09
CA LEU A 119 -7.93 -15.92 3.03
C LEU A 119 -8.68 -17.13 2.47
N ARG A 120 -8.18 -18.33 2.77
CA ARG A 120 -8.88 -19.59 2.54
C ARG A 120 -9.63 -19.98 3.82
N LYS A 121 -10.91 -20.33 3.69
CA LYS A 121 -11.70 -20.84 4.80
C LYS A 121 -11.65 -22.37 4.83
N GLU A 122 -11.24 -22.93 5.96
CA GLU A 122 -11.23 -24.37 6.25
C GLU A 122 -12.03 -24.65 7.51
N GLY A 123 -13.25 -25.14 7.34
CA GLY A 123 -14.19 -25.26 8.47
C GLY A 123 -14.48 -23.89 9.10
N ASN A 124 -14.08 -23.71 10.36
CA ASN A 124 -14.21 -22.45 11.09
C ASN A 124 -12.94 -21.60 11.13
N THR A 125 -11.89 -22.03 10.43
CA THR A 125 -10.57 -21.38 10.43
C THR A 125 -10.36 -20.60 9.13
N PHE A 126 -9.69 -19.44 9.21
CA PHE A 126 -9.30 -18.62 8.08
C PHE A 126 -7.78 -18.60 7.98
N ILE A 127 -7.24 -19.01 6.82
CA ILE A 127 -5.81 -19.24 6.62
C ILE A 127 -5.32 -18.38 5.45
N ALA A 128 -4.27 -17.59 5.70
CA ALA A 128 -3.58 -16.81 4.68
C ALA A 128 -2.71 -17.70 3.77
N GLU A 129 -2.29 -17.19 2.62
CA GLU A 129 -1.41 -17.90 1.68
C GLU A 129 -0.08 -18.32 2.31
N CYS A 130 0.47 -17.51 3.21
CA CYS A 130 1.68 -17.83 3.98
C CYS A 130 1.47 -18.88 5.09
N GLY A 131 0.25 -19.43 5.24
CA GLY A 131 -0.10 -20.43 6.24
C GLY A 131 -0.49 -19.87 7.61
N LYS A 132 -0.50 -18.55 7.80
CA LYS A 132 -0.90 -17.93 9.09
C LYS A 132 -2.42 -17.98 9.26
N GLU A 133 -2.86 -18.40 10.43
CA GLU A 133 -4.26 -18.37 10.82
C GLU A 133 -4.68 -16.94 11.21
N VAL A 134 -5.88 -16.54 10.80
CA VAL A 134 -6.48 -15.22 11.08
C VAL A 134 -7.71 -15.41 11.98
N GLN A 135 -7.82 -14.59 13.03
CA GLN A 135 -8.98 -14.62 13.91
C GLN A 135 -10.23 -14.17 13.17
N PRO A 136 -11.40 -14.74 13.45
CA PRO A 136 -12.65 -14.35 12.78
C PRO A 136 -13.00 -12.86 12.88
N SER A 137 -12.59 -12.18 13.96
CA SER A 137 -12.74 -10.71 14.14
C SER A 137 -11.99 -9.89 13.08
N ASP A 138 -10.89 -10.44 12.58
CA ASP A 138 -10.01 -9.79 11.61
C ASP A 138 -10.31 -10.19 10.15
N VAL A 139 -11.45 -10.85 9.94
CA VAL A 139 -11.89 -11.27 8.61
C VAL A 139 -12.93 -10.30 8.06
N PHE A 140 -12.68 -9.81 6.86
CA PHE A 140 -13.66 -9.13 6.01
C PHE A 140 -14.28 -10.16 5.06
N VAL A 141 -15.61 -10.18 4.97
CA VAL A 141 -16.35 -11.04 4.04
C VAL A 141 -16.85 -10.16 2.90
N ASP A 142 -16.45 -10.52 1.68
CA ASP A 142 -16.95 -9.90 0.46
C ASP A 142 -17.98 -10.84 -0.19
N GLU A 143 -19.19 -10.35 -0.42
CA GLU A 143 -20.31 -11.11 -0.98
C GLU A 143 -20.73 -10.66 -2.40
N GLU A 144 -19.99 -9.70 -3.01
CA GLU A 144 -20.44 -9.07 -4.26
C GLU A 144 -20.61 -10.04 -5.43
N ASN A 145 -19.92 -11.18 -5.44
CA ASN A 145 -19.93 -12.11 -6.57
C ASN A 145 -20.75 -13.40 -6.33
N GLY A 146 -21.69 -13.40 -5.39
CA GLY A 146 -22.59 -14.51 -5.12
C GLY A 146 -21.96 -15.72 -4.41
N GLN A 147 -20.65 -15.73 -4.24
CA GLN A 147 -19.91 -16.66 -3.39
C GLN A 147 -19.04 -15.85 -2.45
N PRO A 148 -19.12 -16.08 -1.11
CA PRO A 148 -18.36 -15.29 -0.17
C PRO A 148 -16.86 -15.49 -0.37
N SER A 149 -16.12 -14.38 -0.40
CA SER A 149 -14.67 -14.38 -0.33
C SER A 149 -14.20 -13.75 0.97
N TYR A 150 -13.06 -14.21 1.49
CA TYR A 150 -12.59 -13.86 2.82
C TYR A 150 -11.25 -13.14 2.69
N TRP A 151 -11.09 -12.05 3.44
CA TRP A 151 -9.94 -11.17 3.34
C TRP A 151 -9.48 -10.73 4.72
N HIS A 152 -8.19 -10.54 4.90
CA HIS A 152 -7.67 -9.96 6.12
C HIS A 152 -8.05 -8.48 6.20
N ARG A 153 -8.67 -8.09 7.31
CA ARG A 153 -9.16 -6.72 7.55
C ARG A 153 -7.99 -5.76 7.75
N TYR A 154 -8.06 -4.57 7.18
CA TYR A 154 -7.14 -3.46 7.49
C TYR A 154 -7.48 -2.89 8.86
N THR A 155 -6.47 -2.36 9.58
CA THR A 155 -6.70 -1.67 10.85
C THR A 155 -7.04 -0.20 10.62
N ASP A 156 -7.70 0.42 11.58
CA ASP A 156 -8.04 1.84 11.52
C ASP A 156 -6.77 2.71 11.51
N GLU A 157 -5.74 2.34 12.27
CA GLU A 157 -4.45 3.01 12.33
C GLU A 157 -3.75 3.00 10.97
N GLN A 158 -3.73 1.84 10.32
CA GLN A 158 -3.15 1.67 8.99
C GLN A 158 -3.90 2.51 7.94
N LEU A 159 -5.24 2.49 7.97
CA LEU A 159 -6.07 3.27 7.05
C LEU A 159 -5.92 4.77 7.26
N LYS A 160 -5.80 5.25 8.50
CA LYS A 160 -5.50 6.66 8.81
C LYS A 160 -4.16 7.08 8.24
N THR A 161 -3.13 6.26 8.46
CA THR A 161 -1.78 6.55 7.97
C THR A 161 -1.73 6.59 6.44
N VAL A 162 -2.37 5.66 5.73
CA VAL A 162 -2.37 5.68 4.26
C VAL A 162 -3.07 6.90 3.70
N VAL A 163 -4.19 7.34 4.30
CA VAL A 163 -4.88 8.58 3.93
C VAL A 163 -3.98 9.79 4.10
N LEU A 164 -3.34 9.92 5.27
CA LEU A 164 -2.41 11.03 5.55
C LEU A 164 -1.26 11.08 4.54
N VAL A 165 -0.62 9.94 4.26
CA VAL A 165 0.48 9.84 3.30
C VAL A 165 0.01 10.15 1.88
N CYS A 166 -1.16 9.66 1.46
CA CYS A 166 -1.71 9.96 0.13
C CYS A 166 -1.98 11.46 -0.04
N LEU A 167 -2.61 12.12 0.95
CA LEU A 167 -2.87 13.56 0.91
C LEU A 167 -1.57 14.37 0.87
N LEU A 168 -0.55 14.00 1.65
CA LEU A 168 0.75 14.64 1.62
C LEU A 168 1.45 14.49 0.27
N LEU A 169 1.39 13.31 -0.34
CA LEU A 169 1.94 13.07 -1.68
C LEU A 169 1.20 13.88 -2.75
N MET A 170 -0.13 14.01 -2.64
CA MET A 170 -0.94 14.84 -3.54
C MET A 170 -0.61 16.34 -3.42
N ASP A 171 -0.22 16.81 -2.23
CA ASP A 171 0.23 18.19 -2.01
C ASP A 171 1.62 18.46 -2.61
N ARG A 172 2.52 17.50 -2.56
CA ARG A 172 3.94 17.65 -2.92
C ARG A 172 4.30 17.20 -4.33
N TYR A 173 3.47 16.37 -4.96
CA TYR A 173 3.68 15.81 -6.31
C TYR A 173 2.41 15.99 -7.16
N PRO A 174 2.53 16.01 -8.49
CA PRO A 174 1.39 16.19 -9.40
C PRO A 174 0.51 14.92 -9.49
N ILE A 175 0.17 14.31 -8.34
CA ILE A 175 -0.62 13.07 -8.29
C ILE A 175 -2.01 13.31 -8.85
N ARG A 176 -2.41 12.51 -9.83
CA ARG A 176 -3.71 12.52 -10.50
C ARG A 176 -4.51 11.24 -10.26
N TYR A 177 -3.82 10.15 -9.97
CA TYR A 177 -4.44 8.83 -9.89
C TYR A 177 -4.04 8.14 -8.59
N LEU A 178 -5.04 7.65 -7.88
CA LEU A 178 -4.88 6.74 -6.75
C LEU A 178 -5.52 5.42 -7.15
N LEU A 179 -4.73 4.39 -7.38
CA LEU A 179 -5.12 3.15 -8.03
C LEU A 179 -4.80 1.94 -7.15
N ARG A 180 -5.60 0.89 -7.30
CA ARG A 180 -5.27 -0.45 -6.84
C ARG A 180 -4.30 -1.11 -7.81
N HIS A 181 -3.50 -2.06 -7.35
CA HIS A 181 -2.70 -2.89 -8.24
C HIS A 181 -3.58 -3.66 -9.24
N SER A 182 -4.75 -4.14 -8.79
CA SER A 182 -5.75 -4.79 -9.64
C SER A 182 -6.30 -3.90 -10.76
N ASP A 183 -6.29 -2.56 -10.60
CA ASP A 183 -6.75 -1.63 -11.64
C ASP A 183 -5.76 -1.51 -12.81
N ILE A 184 -4.50 -1.85 -12.59
CA ILE A 184 -3.41 -1.71 -13.58
C ILE A 184 -2.90 -3.04 -14.13
N THR A 185 -3.32 -4.17 -13.55
CA THR A 185 -3.04 -5.51 -14.09
C THR A 185 -4.07 -6.55 -13.64
N PRO A 186 -4.67 -7.30 -14.59
CA PRO A 186 -5.72 -8.28 -14.26
C PRO A 186 -5.22 -9.52 -13.49
N ARG A 187 -3.91 -9.67 -13.34
CA ARG A 187 -3.29 -10.81 -12.60
C ARG A 187 -3.17 -10.55 -11.12
N LYS A 188 -3.51 -9.35 -10.66
CA LYS A 188 -3.39 -8.91 -9.27
C LYS A 188 -4.75 -8.65 -8.67
N ILE A 189 -4.85 -8.84 -7.38
CA ILE A 189 -6.08 -8.69 -6.61
C ILE A 189 -5.93 -7.70 -5.45
N ASP A 190 -4.71 -7.23 -5.21
CA ASP A 190 -4.38 -6.29 -4.13
C ASP A 190 -4.81 -4.84 -4.49
N PRO A 191 -5.19 -4.05 -3.50
CA PRO A 191 -5.29 -4.31 -2.06
C PRO A 191 -6.55 -5.11 -1.65
N GLY A 192 -7.39 -5.55 -2.58
CA GLY A 192 -8.59 -6.37 -2.36
C GLY A 192 -9.79 -5.58 -1.84
N PRO A 193 -10.97 -6.25 -1.72
CA PRO A 193 -12.22 -5.60 -1.34
C PRO A 193 -12.29 -5.18 0.15
N ALA A 194 -11.39 -5.69 0.99
CA ALA A 194 -11.28 -5.23 2.38
C ALA A 194 -10.72 -3.80 2.50
N PHE A 195 -10.13 -3.26 1.42
CA PHE A 195 -9.65 -1.87 1.38
C PHE A 195 -10.80 -0.93 1.04
N PRO A 196 -11.05 0.13 1.85
CA PRO A 196 -12.20 1.02 1.65
C PRO A 196 -12.14 1.78 0.33
N GLN A 197 -13.23 1.70 -0.45
CA GLN A 197 -13.37 2.37 -1.75
C GLN A 197 -13.27 3.89 -1.63
N GLU A 198 -13.73 4.46 -0.52
CA GLU A 198 -13.76 5.90 -0.26
C GLU A 198 -12.36 6.51 -0.22
N ILE A 199 -11.34 5.73 0.16
CA ILE A 199 -9.94 6.19 0.15
C ILE A 199 -9.44 6.35 -1.28
N LEU A 200 -9.88 5.51 -2.22
CA LEU A 200 -9.50 5.60 -3.63
C LEU A 200 -10.11 6.85 -4.33
N GLU A 201 -11.05 7.50 -3.69
CA GLU A 201 -11.75 8.68 -4.21
C GLU A 201 -11.19 10.00 -3.66
N LEU A 202 -10.09 9.98 -2.89
CA LEU A 202 -9.48 11.17 -2.29
C LEU A 202 -9.07 12.26 -3.31
N ASN A 203 -8.85 11.87 -4.55
CA ASN A 203 -8.41 12.76 -5.63
C ASN A 203 -9.53 13.19 -6.61
N ARG A 204 -10.80 12.95 -6.25
CA ARG A 204 -11.99 13.31 -7.04
C ARG A 204 -12.66 14.59 -6.58
#